data_05c63be13583a10ae43456aca9edb6ae
#
_entry.id   05c63be13583a10ae43456aca9edb6ae
#
_cell.length_a   1.000
_cell.length_b   1.000
_cell.length_c   1.000
_cell.angle_alpha   90.00
_cell.angle_beta   90.00
_cell.angle_gamma   90.00
#
_symmetry.space_group_name_H-M   'P 1'
#
loop_
_entity.id
_entity.type
_entity.pdbx_description
1 polymer ?
#
loop_
_entity_poly.entity_id
_entity_poly.type
_entity_poly.pdbx_seq_one_letter_code
_entity_poly.pdbx_strand_id
1 'polypeptide(L)'
;ERFEEQDEEVFASGEPLFDELELIRRPNGELGWYLTTKLPVRGGSADRTLVGLVSVSRDLVVPSDTDIGAGGLREVVRHVQDHFGEPIRVADLARVAGFGEAQLERRMKRVFGVTATQHVLRVRVEAATRLLADTDEPIAAVAARCGFYDQPDFTRRFARLTNATPAQFRSSSRAAEARPGPTGS
;
A
#
# COMPACT_ATOMS: atom_id res chain seq x y z
N GLU A 1 13.08 -8.45 7.87
CA GLU A 1 12.94 -7.60 9.09
C GLU A 1 11.49 -7.24 9.40
N ARG A 2 10.66 -6.82 8.46
CA ARG A 2 9.28 -6.38 8.77
C ARG A 2 8.23 -7.47 8.59
N PHE A 3 8.43 -8.44 7.72
CA PHE A 3 7.63 -9.66 7.76
C PHE A 3 7.73 -10.29 9.15
N GLU A 4 8.90 -10.18 9.77
CA GLU A 4 9.17 -10.58 11.15
C GLU A 4 8.43 -9.71 12.17
N GLU A 5 8.38 -8.36 12.01
CA GLU A 5 7.63 -7.48 12.91
C GLU A 5 6.12 -7.78 12.91
N GLN A 6 5.52 -7.96 11.72
CA GLN A 6 4.11 -8.34 11.61
C GLN A 6 3.87 -9.76 12.12
N ASP A 7 4.81 -10.67 11.90
CA ASP A 7 4.76 -12.02 12.43
C ASP A 7 4.85 -11.98 13.96
N GLU A 8 5.76 -11.17 14.51
CA GLU A 8 5.88 -10.93 15.96
C GLU A 8 4.62 -10.30 16.54
N GLU A 9 3.98 -9.33 15.84
CA GLU A 9 2.71 -8.73 16.25
C GLU A 9 1.60 -9.79 16.36
N VAL A 10 1.45 -10.65 15.35
CA VAL A 10 0.46 -11.73 15.35
C VAL A 10 0.81 -12.78 16.40
N PHE A 11 2.10 -13.10 16.60
CA PHE A 11 2.53 -14.02 17.65
C PHE A 11 2.30 -13.45 19.06
N ALA A 12 2.55 -12.16 19.27
CA ALA A 12 2.39 -11.52 20.58
C ALA A 12 0.92 -11.31 20.94
N SER A 13 0.09 -10.87 19.97
CA SER A 13 -1.35 -10.62 20.20
C SER A 13 -2.19 -11.89 20.12
N GLY A 14 -1.77 -12.86 19.30
CA GLY A 14 -2.56 -14.02 18.94
C GLY A 14 -3.76 -13.70 18.04
N GLU A 15 -3.86 -12.46 17.57
CA GLU A 15 -4.93 -11.97 16.71
C GLU A 15 -4.52 -12.00 15.23
N PRO A 16 -5.45 -12.32 14.32
CA PRO A 16 -5.17 -12.33 12.90
C PRO A 16 -4.99 -10.92 12.34
N LEU A 17 -4.12 -10.79 11.35
CA LEU A 17 -3.94 -9.58 10.56
C LEU A 17 -4.64 -9.78 9.21
N PHE A 18 -5.58 -8.90 8.85
CA PHE A 18 -6.36 -9.01 7.62
C PHE A 18 -6.12 -7.85 6.68
N ASP A 19 -6.03 -8.16 5.38
CA ASP A 19 -6.04 -7.19 4.27
C ASP A 19 -5.01 -6.05 4.44
N GLU A 20 -3.82 -6.36 4.97
CA GLU A 20 -2.72 -5.40 5.06
C GLU A 20 -2.18 -5.09 3.68
N LEU A 21 -2.18 -3.81 3.34
CA LEU A 21 -1.68 -3.33 2.06
C LEU A 21 -0.14 -3.20 2.12
N GLU A 22 0.54 -3.83 1.17
CA GLU A 22 2.00 -3.86 1.11
C GLU A 22 2.49 -3.54 -0.30
N LEU A 23 3.56 -2.74 -0.39
CA LEU A 23 4.30 -2.48 -1.63
C LEU A 23 5.62 -3.26 -1.59
N ILE A 24 5.68 -4.33 -2.36
CA ILE A 24 6.80 -5.28 -2.34
C ILE A 24 7.55 -5.22 -3.66
N ARG A 25 8.88 -5.29 -3.60
CA ARG A 25 9.73 -5.42 -4.78
C ARG A 25 9.70 -6.87 -5.27
N ARG A 26 9.24 -7.08 -6.49
CA ARG A 26 9.19 -8.38 -7.14
C ARG A 26 10.60 -8.86 -7.54
N PRO A 27 10.78 -10.15 -7.84
CA PRO A 27 12.08 -10.68 -8.29
C PRO A 27 12.62 -9.99 -9.57
N ASN A 28 11.73 -9.48 -10.43
CA ASN A 28 12.10 -8.72 -11.64
C ASN A 28 12.52 -7.26 -11.36
N GLY A 29 12.53 -6.84 -10.09
CA GLY A 29 12.90 -5.50 -9.66
C GLY A 29 11.75 -4.48 -9.61
N GLU A 30 10.57 -4.80 -10.15
CA GLU A 30 9.40 -3.93 -10.13
C GLU A 30 8.73 -3.90 -8.76
N LEU A 31 8.08 -2.80 -8.44
CA LEU A 31 7.23 -2.70 -7.25
C LEU A 31 5.82 -3.24 -7.55
N GLY A 32 5.31 -4.10 -6.69
CA GLY A 32 3.97 -4.65 -6.78
C GLY A 32 3.18 -4.45 -5.50
N TRP A 33 1.89 -4.16 -5.64
CA TRP A 33 0.98 -4.06 -4.51
C TRP A 33 0.38 -5.40 -4.17
N TYR A 34 0.37 -5.73 -2.88
CA TYR A 34 -0.19 -6.96 -2.33
C TYR A 34 -1.13 -6.64 -1.17
N LEU A 35 -2.15 -7.47 -1.02
CA LEU A 35 -2.92 -7.59 0.22
C LEU A 35 -2.50 -8.87 0.92
N THR A 36 -2.00 -8.71 2.14
CA THR A 36 -1.51 -9.82 2.96
C THR A 36 -2.44 -10.06 4.14
N THR A 37 -2.81 -11.30 4.35
CA THR A 37 -3.55 -11.79 5.51
C THR A 37 -2.66 -12.77 6.26
N LYS A 38 -2.51 -12.59 7.57
CA LYS A 38 -1.73 -13.46 8.44
C LYS A 38 -2.64 -14.06 9.51
N LEU A 39 -2.67 -15.38 9.58
CA LEU A 39 -3.54 -16.13 10.47
C LEU A 39 -2.69 -16.91 11.49
N PRO A 40 -2.92 -16.74 12.81
CA PRO A 40 -2.26 -17.52 13.81
C PRO A 40 -2.73 -18.98 13.76
N VAL A 41 -1.79 -19.92 13.76
CA VAL A 41 -2.07 -21.36 13.83
C VAL A 41 -1.89 -21.82 15.27
N ARG A 42 -2.94 -22.42 15.83
CA ARG A 42 -2.94 -22.93 17.21
C ARG A 42 -2.87 -24.46 17.21
N GLY A 43 -2.11 -25.03 18.13
CA GLY A 43 -2.01 -26.47 18.32
C GLY A 43 -3.35 -27.08 18.74
N GLY A 44 -3.53 -28.37 18.42
CA GLY A 44 -4.74 -29.14 18.74
C GLY A 44 -4.84 -29.61 20.20
N SER A 45 -3.92 -29.23 21.07
CA SER A 45 -3.96 -29.57 22.50
C SER A 45 -4.83 -28.59 23.31
N ALA A 46 -5.19 -28.97 24.51
CA ALA A 46 -6.13 -28.21 25.36
C ALA A 46 -5.65 -26.78 25.71
N ASP A 47 -4.38 -26.50 25.61
CA ASP A 47 -3.76 -25.21 25.93
C ASP A 47 -3.80 -24.19 24.76
N ARG A 48 -4.23 -24.62 23.55
CA ARG A 48 -4.32 -23.77 22.35
C ARG A 48 -3.08 -22.93 22.08
N THR A 49 -1.91 -23.44 22.42
CA THR A 49 -0.62 -22.75 22.20
C THR A 49 -0.45 -22.36 20.73
N LEU A 50 0.04 -21.17 20.48
CA LEU A 50 0.36 -20.69 19.14
C LEU A 50 1.57 -21.47 18.62
N VAL A 51 1.39 -22.23 17.54
CA VAL A 51 2.42 -23.12 16.97
C VAL A 51 2.96 -22.65 15.64
N GLY A 52 2.34 -21.66 15.03
CA GLY A 52 2.76 -21.16 13.72
C GLY A 52 1.91 -20.02 13.21
N LEU A 53 2.21 -19.63 11.99
CA LEU A 53 1.54 -18.56 11.25
C LEU A 53 1.33 -19.01 9.80
N VAL A 54 0.16 -18.74 9.24
CA VAL A 54 -0.10 -18.84 7.80
C VAL A 54 -0.23 -17.45 7.22
N SER A 55 0.61 -17.12 6.23
CA SER A 55 0.55 -15.87 5.49
C SER A 55 0.06 -16.12 4.07
N VAL A 56 -0.93 -15.35 3.63
CA VAL A 56 -1.46 -15.38 2.26
C VAL A 56 -1.38 -13.97 1.70
N SER A 57 -0.59 -13.79 0.63
CA SER A 57 -0.45 -12.52 -0.07
C SER A 57 -1.09 -12.61 -1.46
N ARG A 58 -1.99 -11.69 -1.75
CA ARG A 58 -2.67 -11.58 -3.04
C ARG A 58 -2.13 -10.38 -3.80
N ASP A 59 -1.63 -10.60 -5.03
CA ASP A 59 -1.21 -9.52 -5.93
C ASP A 59 -2.43 -8.67 -6.34
N LEU A 60 -2.30 -7.36 -6.21
CA LEU A 60 -3.32 -6.41 -6.64
C LEU A 60 -3.01 -5.97 -8.07
N VAL A 61 -3.54 -6.73 -9.02
CA VAL A 61 -3.49 -6.35 -10.44
C VAL A 61 -4.25 -5.03 -10.62
N VAL A 62 -3.66 -4.11 -11.38
CA VAL A 62 -4.36 -2.88 -11.77
C VAL A 62 -5.52 -3.27 -12.70
N PRO A 63 -6.78 -2.98 -12.33
CA PRO A 63 -7.91 -3.28 -13.20
C PRO A 63 -7.79 -2.56 -14.54
N SER A 64 -8.16 -3.23 -15.62
CA SER A 64 -8.25 -2.58 -16.93
C SER A 64 -9.40 -1.56 -16.95
N ASP A 65 -9.36 -0.63 -17.90
CA ASP A 65 -10.45 0.33 -18.10
C ASP A 65 -11.81 -0.36 -18.32
N THR A 66 -11.81 -1.57 -18.86
CA THR A 66 -12.99 -2.39 -19.07
C THR A 66 -13.54 -2.93 -17.73
N ASP A 67 -12.67 -3.31 -16.79
CA ASP A 67 -13.06 -3.81 -15.47
C ASP A 67 -13.63 -2.70 -14.58
N ILE A 68 -13.10 -1.47 -14.72
CA ILE A 68 -13.60 -0.30 -13.99
C ILE A 68 -15.01 0.07 -14.47
N GLY A 69 -15.36 -0.29 -15.70
CA GLY A 69 -16.67 -0.03 -16.30
C GLY A 69 -16.94 1.44 -16.58
N ALA A 70 -18.05 1.71 -17.28
CA ALA A 70 -18.56 3.06 -17.45
C ALA A 70 -19.27 3.50 -16.16
N GLY A 71 -18.80 4.55 -15.50
CA GLY A 71 -19.48 5.12 -14.35
C GLY A 71 -18.59 5.56 -13.19
N GLY A 72 -19.20 5.83 -12.06
CA GLY A 72 -18.61 6.54 -10.92
C GLY A 72 -17.26 6.08 -10.39
N LEU A 73 -16.85 4.80 -10.58
CA LEU A 73 -15.53 4.35 -10.15
C LEU A 73 -14.38 4.98 -10.95
N ARG A 74 -14.58 5.20 -12.26
CA ARG A 74 -13.59 5.90 -13.09
C ARG A 74 -13.39 7.33 -12.60
N GLU A 75 -14.48 8.01 -12.24
CA GLU A 75 -14.44 9.36 -11.69
C GLU A 75 -13.71 9.36 -10.33
N VAL A 76 -13.90 8.36 -9.48
CA VAL A 76 -13.17 8.20 -8.23
C VAL A 76 -11.67 8.06 -8.47
N VAL A 77 -11.27 7.16 -9.39
CA VAL A 77 -9.85 6.95 -9.71
C VAL A 77 -9.21 8.23 -10.21
N ARG A 78 -9.86 8.90 -11.14
CA ARG A 78 -9.39 10.19 -11.69
C ARG A 78 -9.29 11.25 -10.59
N HIS A 79 -10.34 11.42 -9.79
CA HIS A 79 -10.33 12.38 -8.69
C HIS A 79 -9.19 12.14 -7.70
N VAL A 80 -8.94 10.88 -7.33
CA VAL A 80 -7.82 10.56 -6.45
C VAL A 80 -6.47 10.86 -7.11
N GLN A 81 -6.30 10.54 -8.41
CA GLN A 81 -5.08 10.83 -9.14
C GLN A 81 -4.79 12.34 -9.25
N ASP A 82 -5.83 13.14 -9.46
CA ASP A 82 -5.70 14.59 -9.64
C ASP A 82 -5.51 15.33 -8.30
N HIS A 83 -6.04 14.78 -7.17
CA HIS A 83 -6.12 15.48 -5.89
C HIS A 83 -5.48 14.74 -4.71
N PHE A 84 -4.64 13.71 -4.94
CA PHE A 84 -4.06 12.89 -3.86
C PHE A 84 -3.28 13.71 -2.81
N GLY A 85 -2.72 14.86 -3.20
CA GLY A 85 -2.03 15.78 -2.29
C GLY A 85 -2.96 16.56 -1.34
N GLU A 86 -4.26 16.54 -1.57
CA GLU A 86 -5.27 17.25 -0.81
C GLU A 86 -5.96 16.34 0.22
N PRO A 87 -6.67 16.91 1.23
CA PRO A 87 -7.51 16.11 2.11
C PRO A 87 -8.66 15.45 1.34
N ILE A 88 -8.67 14.13 1.26
CA ILE A 88 -9.73 13.35 0.61
C ILE A 88 -10.50 12.56 1.66
N ARG A 89 -11.83 12.71 1.69
CA ARG A 89 -12.75 11.94 2.54
C ARG A 89 -13.53 10.93 1.69
N VAL A 90 -13.85 9.78 2.28
CA VAL A 90 -14.66 8.74 1.60
C VAL A 90 -16.02 9.29 1.14
N ALA A 91 -16.65 10.15 1.95
CA ALA A 91 -17.90 10.83 1.60
C ALA A 91 -17.80 11.68 0.31
N ASP A 92 -16.65 12.34 0.10
CA ASP A 92 -16.42 13.14 -1.12
C ASP A 92 -16.26 12.23 -2.34
N LEU A 93 -15.52 11.14 -2.22
CA LEU A 93 -15.38 10.12 -3.26
C LEU A 93 -16.73 9.48 -3.60
N ALA A 94 -17.55 9.18 -2.60
CA ALA A 94 -18.89 8.64 -2.80
C ALA A 94 -19.78 9.63 -3.59
N ARG A 95 -19.70 10.92 -3.28
CA ARG A 95 -20.41 11.97 -4.02
C ARG A 95 -19.94 12.09 -5.46
N VAL A 96 -18.63 12.06 -5.69
CA VAL A 96 -18.03 12.06 -7.05
C VAL A 96 -18.52 10.87 -7.86
N ALA A 97 -18.63 9.70 -7.23
CA ALA A 97 -19.12 8.47 -7.88
C ALA A 97 -20.63 8.44 -8.10
N GLY A 98 -21.42 9.32 -7.48
CA GLY A 98 -22.88 9.20 -7.43
C GLY A 98 -23.37 8.00 -6.60
N PHE A 99 -22.60 7.56 -5.59
CA PHE A 99 -22.88 6.42 -4.74
C PHE A 99 -23.05 6.83 -3.27
N GLY A 100 -23.72 5.98 -2.47
CA GLY A 100 -23.55 5.99 -1.03
C GLY A 100 -22.20 5.38 -0.63
N GLU A 101 -21.66 5.77 0.54
CA GLU A 101 -20.33 5.30 1.01
C GLU A 101 -20.23 3.77 1.05
N ALA A 102 -21.25 3.08 1.59
CA ALA A 102 -21.27 1.62 1.63
C ALA A 102 -21.28 0.98 0.23
N GLN A 103 -21.90 1.61 -0.75
CA GLN A 103 -21.91 1.15 -2.13
C GLN A 103 -20.55 1.37 -2.80
N LEU A 104 -19.92 2.53 -2.56
CA LEU A 104 -18.56 2.81 -3.01
C LEU A 104 -17.60 1.76 -2.48
N GLU A 105 -17.57 1.53 -1.16
CA GLU A 105 -16.68 0.55 -0.53
C GLU A 105 -16.85 -0.85 -1.09
N ARG A 106 -18.09 -1.31 -1.26
CA ARG A 106 -18.38 -2.62 -1.88
C ARG A 106 -17.83 -2.73 -3.31
N ARG A 107 -17.99 -1.66 -4.11
CA ARG A 107 -17.50 -1.62 -5.49
C ARG A 107 -15.99 -1.54 -5.57
N MET A 108 -15.35 -0.72 -4.72
CA MET A 108 -13.90 -0.61 -4.62
C MET A 108 -13.28 -1.96 -4.26
N LYS A 109 -13.79 -2.64 -3.22
CA LYS A 109 -13.33 -3.99 -2.85
C LYS A 109 -13.52 -5.02 -3.97
N ARG A 110 -14.63 -4.95 -4.70
CA ARG A 110 -14.90 -5.90 -5.80
C ARG A 110 -13.99 -5.69 -7.00
N VAL A 111 -13.73 -4.44 -7.41
CA VAL A 111 -12.99 -4.11 -8.63
C VAL A 111 -11.49 -4.00 -8.35
N PHE A 112 -11.10 -3.26 -7.31
CA PHE A 112 -9.70 -2.98 -6.99
C PHE A 112 -9.14 -3.89 -5.89
N GLY A 113 -9.98 -4.64 -5.19
CA GLY A 113 -9.58 -5.46 -4.06
C GLY A 113 -9.27 -4.70 -2.78
N VAL A 114 -9.38 -3.38 -2.77
CA VAL A 114 -9.04 -2.49 -1.66
C VAL A 114 -10.20 -1.56 -1.30
N THR A 115 -10.19 -0.98 -0.10
CA THR A 115 -11.11 0.09 0.30
C THR A 115 -10.76 1.40 -0.42
N ALA A 116 -11.69 2.36 -0.43
CA ALA A 116 -11.44 3.69 -0.97
C ALA A 116 -10.27 4.39 -0.25
N THR A 117 -10.19 4.28 1.08
CA THR A 117 -9.09 4.82 1.88
C THR A 117 -7.74 4.16 1.54
N GLN A 118 -7.70 2.84 1.38
CA GLN A 118 -6.50 2.12 0.96
C GLN A 118 -6.07 2.53 -0.45
N HIS A 119 -7.02 2.76 -1.36
CA HIS A 119 -6.71 3.25 -2.71
C HIS A 119 -6.05 4.64 -2.70
N VAL A 120 -6.60 5.59 -1.91
CA VAL A 120 -5.98 6.92 -1.72
C VAL A 120 -4.56 6.77 -1.18
N LEU A 121 -4.37 5.97 -0.14
CA LEU A 121 -3.06 5.74 0.47
C LEU A 121 -2.06 5.12 -0.54
N ARG A 122 -2.52 4.16 -1.35
CA ARG A 122 -1.73 3.56 -2.43
C ARG A 122 -1.22 4.61 -3.41
N VAL A 123 -2.11 5.48 -3.93
CA VAL A 123 -1.74 6.54 -4.88
C VAL A 123 -0.74 7.52 -4.27
N ARG A 124 -0.93 7.91 -3.00
CA ARG A 124 0.00 8.78 -2.25
C ARG A 124 1.39 8.15 -2.11
N VAL A 125 1.45 6.88 -1.78
CA VAL A 125 2.74 6.17 -1.63
C VAL A 125 3.41 5.99 -2.99
N GLU A 126 2.67 5.67 -4.07
CA GLU A 126 3.22 5.62 -5.43
C GLU A 126 3.80 6.97 -5.88
N ALA A 127 3.14 8.07 -5.56
CA ALA A 127 3.67 9.41 -5.83
C ALA A 127 4.93 9.68 -5.00
N ALA A 128 4.92 9.31 -3.72
CA ALA A 128 6.08 9.47 -2.84
C ALA A 128 7.29 8.64 -3.29
N THR A 129 7.11 7.40 -3.74
CA THR A 129 8.24 6.58 -4.25
C THR A 129 8.91 7.22 -5.45
N ARG A 130 8.14 7.81 -6.38
CA ARG A 130 8.69 8.57 -7.51
C ARG A 130 9.47 9.79 -7.06
N LEU A 131 8.89 10.63 -6.20
CA LEU A 131 9.58 11.83 -5.69
C LEU A 131 10.86 11.48 -4.90
N LEU A 132 10.84 10.39 -4.13
CA LEU A 132 12.02 9.94 -3.39
C LEU A 132 13.12 9.42 -4.32
N ALA A 133 12.78 8.77 -5.42
CA ALA A 133 13.75 8.28 -6.40
C ALA A 133 14.31 9.45 -7.23
N ASP A 134 13.43 10.29 -7.78
CA ASP A 134 13.75 11.24 -8.85
C ASP A 134 14.23 12.59 -8.34
N THR A 135 14.07 12.91 -7.03
CA THR A 135 14.36 14.25 -6.50
C THR A 135 15.18 14.23 -5.20
N ASP A 136 15.80 15.38 -4.89
CA ASP A 136 16.48 15.65 -3.61
C ASP A 136 15.58 16.38 -2.61
N GLU A 137 14.28 16.46 -2.85
CA GLU A 137 13.36 17.16 -1.96
C GLU A 137 13.47 16.63 -0.51
N PRO A 138 13.42 17.51 0.50
CA PRO A 138 13.35 17.10 1.90
C PRO A 138 12.17 16.12 2.13
N ILE A 139 12.39 15.13 3.00
CA ILE A 139 11.33 14.12 3.31
C ILE A 139 10.03 14.79 3.78
N ALA A 140 10.15 15.90 4.55
CA ALA A 140 8.99 16.68 4.96
C ALA A 140 8.21 17.30 3.78
N ALA A 141 8.93 17.78 2.75
CA ALA A 141 8.30 18.33 1.56
C ALA A 141 7.59 17.24 0.74
N VAL A 142 8.22 16.07 0.57
CA VAL A 142 7.61 14.91 -0.06
C VAL A 142 6.33 14.51 0.69
N ALA A 143 6.37 14.44 2.03
CA ALA A 143 5.20 14.13 2.85
C ALA A 143 4.04 15.10 2.58
N ALA A 144 4.31 16.40 2.62
CA ALA A 144 3.29 17.44 2.39
C ALA A 144 2.70 17.36 0.97
N ARG A 145 3.54 17.21 -0.05
CA ARG A 145 3.11 17.07 -1.46
C ARG A 145 2.23 15.83 -1.70
N CYS A 146 2.51 14.77 -0.98
CA CYS A 146 1.74 13.53 -1.09
C CYS A 146 0.50 13.49 -0.17
N GLY A 147 0.13 14.60 0.48
CA GLY A 147 -1.10 14.72 1.27
C GLY A 147 -1.06 13.99 2.61
N PHE A 148 0.12 13.75 3.18
CA PHE A 148 0.27 13.26 4.55
C PHE A 148 0.19 14.41 5.53
N TYR A 149 -0.31 14.14 6.73
CA TYR A 149 -0.52 15.16 7.76
C TYR A 149 0.80 15.81 8.21
N ASP A 150 1.80 14.98 8.46
CA ASP A 150 3.16 15.41 8.83
C ASP A 150 4.21 14.36 8.41
N GLN A 151 5.49 14.70 8.58
CA GLN A 151 6.58 13.78 8.27
C GLN A 151 6.60 12.52 9.14
N PRO A 152 6.33 12.54 10.46
CA PRO A 152 6.21 11.34 11.27
C PRO A 152 5.10 10.38 10.80
N ASP A 153 3.90 10.89 10.49
CA ASP A 153 2.80 10.09 9.95
C ASP A 153 3.18 9.47 8.61
N PHE A 154 3.77 10.26 7.71
CA PHE A 154 4.30 9.78 6.44
C PHE A 154 5.33 8.67 6.65
N THR A 155 6.35 8.89 7.47
CA THR A 155 7.43 7.93 7.70
C THR A 155 6.89 6.61 8.22
N ARG A 156 5.97 6.64 9.18
CA ARG A 156 5.35 5.45 9.76
C ARG A 156 4.52 4.69 8.73
N ARG A 157 3.63 5.37 7.99
CA ARG A 157 2.77 4.73 6.97
C ARG A 157 3.57 4.23 5.78
N PHE A 158 4.52 5.02 5.31
CA PHE A 158 5.41 4.64 4.21
C PHE A 158 6.23 3.40 4.58
N ALA A 159 6.87 3.41 5.77
CA ALA A 159 7.62 2.26 6.26
C ALA A 159 6.74 1.03 6.43
N ARG A 160 5.51 1.18 6.93
CA ARG A 160 4.54 0.09 7.03
C ARG A 160 4.19 -0.52 5.67
N LEU A 161 4.11 0.26 4.60
CA LEU A 161 3.69 -0.21 3.28
C LEU A 161 4.86 -0.72 2.42
N THR A 162 6.05 -0.15 2.56
CA THR A 162 7.19 -0.40 1.66
C THR A 162 8.31 -1.22 2.30
N ASN A 163 8.18 -1.51 3.59
CA ASN A 163 9.22 -2.18 4.38
C ASN A 163 10.56 -1.43 4.46
N ALA A 164 10.53 -0.11 4.22
CA ALA A 164 11.69 0.76 4.32
C ALA A 164 11.26 2.17 4.72
N THR A 165 12.06 2.87 5.51
CA THR A 165 11.81 4.30 5.74
C THR A 165 11.99 5.08 4.43
N PRO A 166 11.38 6.28 4.29
CA PRO A 166 11.58 7.12 3.10
C PRO A 166 13.05 7.39 2.77
N ALA A 167 13.89 7.59 3.80
CA ALA A 167 15.32 7.81 3.64
C ALA A 167 16.05 6.56 3.12
N GLN A 168 15.73 5.39 3.67
CA GLN A 168 16.28 4.10 3.19
C GLN A 168 15.83 3.80 1.76
N PHE A 169 14.56 4.06 1.44
CA PHE A 169 14.02 3.87 0.10
C PHE A 169 14.76 4.76 -0.91
N ARG A 170 14.95 6.05 -0.62
CA ARG A 170 15.73 6.98 -1.45
C ARG A 170 17.15 6.46 -1.70
N SER A 171 17.84 6.04 -0.65
CA SER A 171 19.22 5.55 -0.76
C SER A 171 19.31 4.28 -1.61
N SER A 172 18.38 3.34 -1.44
CA SER A 172 18.37 2.08 -2.18
C SER A 172 18.01 2.27 -3.66
N SER A 173 17.07 3.18 -3.97
CA SER A 173 16.68 3.47 -5.36
C SER A 173 17.86 4.05 -6.14
N ARG A 174 18.58 5.01 -5.56
CA ARG A 174 19.78 5.61 -6.18
C ARG A 174 20.95 4.63 -6.35
N ALA A 175 21.14 3.75 -5.37
CA ALA A 175 22.17 2.72 -5.45
C ALA A 175 21.86 1.69 -6.56
N ALA A 176 20.57 1.45 -6.84
CA ALA A 176 20.15 0.56 -7.93
C ALA A 176 20.39 1.19 -9.30
N GLU A 177 20.17 2.51 -9.45
CA GLU A 177 20.43 3.26 -10.71
C GLU A 177 21.92 3.43 -11.00
N ALA A 178 22.75 3.56 -9.96
CA ALA A 178 24.20 3.72 -10.08
C ALA A 178 24.93 2.42 -10.45
N ARG A 179 24.26 1.26 -10.44
CA ARG A 179 24.88 0.00 -10.89
C ARG A 179 24.89 -0.06 -12.42
N PRO A 180 26.07 -0.07 -13.07
CA PRO A 180 26.14 -0.30 -14.51
C PRO A 180 25.53 -1.67 -14.80
N GLY A 181 24.62 -1.70 -15.78
CA GLY A 181 24.05 -2.95 -16.25
C GLY A 181 25.14 -3.95 -16.65
N PRO A 182 24.89 -5.27 -16.60
CA PRO A 182 25.87 -6.25 -17.02
C PRO A 182 26.26 -5.94 -18.45
N THR A 183 27.52 -5.52 -18.64
CA THR A 183 28.17 -5.42 -19.96
C THR A 183 28.14 -6.82 -20.56
N GLY A 184 27.21 -7.05 -21.50
CA GLY A 184 27.20 -8.26 -22.31
C GLY A 184 28.49 -8.33 -23.11
N SER A 185 29.23 -9.37 -22.92
CA SER A 185 30.26 -9.90 -23.81
C SER A 185 29.72 -11.10 -24.53
#